data_613cf5ef998c408a3664bd0f77a0b5e9
#
_entry.id   613cf5ef998c408a3664bd0f77a0b5e9
#
_cell.length_a   1.000
_cell.length_b   1.000
_cell.length_c   1.000
_cell.angle_alpha   90.00
_cell.angle_beta   90.00
_cell.angle_gamma   90.00
#
_symmetry.space_group_name_H-M   'P 1'
#
loop_
_entity.id
_entity.type
_entity.pdbx_description
1 polymer ?
#
loop_
_entity_poly.entity_id
_entity_poly.type
_entity_poly.pdbx_seq_one_letter_code
_entity_poly.pdbx_strand_id
1 'polypeptide(L)'
;MQTLSFGIFWLKIKKVQEKNKLAPESIDGMFCQELKTVLKRTIDVWNEYHEGTKVFEDLAKAKEWAISRMVELLSLPIEHKDVRRICKRIIRYNQELFTFLDNPLLRRPIIALERQLRPKVIMRKITFGNRSSSGALNQAVMMSIIQTGILNGIEPLNILLALSVKPLTSLTELPKIRSP
;
A
#
# COMPACT_ATOMS: atom_id res chain seq x y z
N MET A 1 13.12 -1.03 -4.87
CA MET A 1 12.64 0.11 -4.08
C MET A 1 11.47 -0.36 -3.23
N GLN A 2 11.60 -0.37 -1.90
CA GLN A 2 10.48 -0.67 -1.00
C GLN A 2 9.75 0.65 -0.74
N THR A 3 8.78 0.98 -1.57
CA THR A 3 7.86 2.09 -1.30
C THR A 3 7.11 1.82 -0.01
N LEU A 4 7.14 2.77 0.90
CA LEU A 4 6.42 2.67 2.15
C LEU A 4 4.91 2.71 1.84
N SER A 5 4.25 1.56 1.90
CA SER A 5 2.80 1.54 1.72
C SER A 5 2.14 2.32 2.86
N PHE A 6 1.43 3.36 2.50
CA PHE A 6 0.71 4.25 3.42
C PHE A 6 -0.27 3.47 4.31
N GLY A 7 -0.99 2.50 3.75
CA GLY A 7 -1.92 1.65 4.49
C GLY A 7 -1.23 0.76 5.53
N ILE A 8 -0.09 0.18 5.19
CA ILE A 8 0.72 -0.60 6.14
C ILE A 8 1.23 0.30 7.26
N PHE A 9 1.61 1.53 6.93
CA PHE A 9 2.11 2.48 7.91
C PHE A 9 1.02 2.88 8.91
N TRP A 10 -0.18 3.21 8.40
CA TRP A 10 -1.36 3.49 9.22
C TRP A 10 -1.70 2.34 10.16
N LEU A 11 -1.74 1.11 9.64
CA LEU A 11 -2.01 -0.09 10.46
C LEU A 11 -0.96 -0.32 11.54
N LYS A 12 0.30 0.04 11.29
CA LYS A 12 1.36 -0.06 12.30
C LYS A 12 1.19 0.95 13.42
N ILE A 13 0.83 2.19 13.10
CA ILE A 13 0.55 3.21 14.11
C ILE A 13 -0.62 2.75 15.00
N LYS A 14 -1.70 2.28 14.38
CA LYS A 14 -2.87 1.77 15.10
C LYS A 14 -2.49 0.61 16.03
N LYS A 15 -1.74 -0.38 15.52
CA LYS A 15 -1.27 -1.52 16.32
C LYS A 15 -0.38 -1.11 17.49
N VAL A 16 0.49 -0.11 17.31
CA VAL A 16 1.36 0.38 18.39
C VAL A 16 0.53 1.04 19.48
N GLN A 17 -0.48 1.85 19.11
CA GLN A 17 -1.38 2.47 20.09
C GLN A 17 -2.19 1.43 20.86
N GLU A 18 -2.80 0.45 20.17
CA GLU A 18 -3.64 -0.59 20.78
C GLU A 18 -2.82 -1.54 21.66
N LYS A 19 -1.69 -2.04 21.14
CA LYS A 19 -0.83 -2.99 21.86
C LYS A 19 -0.28 -2.42 23.15
N ASN A 20 0.16 -1.15 23.11
CA ASN A 20 0.84 -0.53 24.25
C ASN A 20 -0.12 0.31 25.11
N LYS A 21 -1.43 0.32 24.80
CA LYS A 21 -2.45 1.10 25.52
C LYS A 21 -1.99 2.52 25.81
N LEU A 22 -1.40 3.18 24.80
CA LEU A 22 -0.85 4.52 24.95
C LEU A 22 -1.99 5.48 25.31
N ALA A 23 -1.84 6.15 26.45
CA ALA A 23 -2.81 7.14 26.87
C ALA A 23 -2.85 8.29 25.84
N PRO A 24 -4.03 8.78 25.44
CA PRO A 24 -4.14 9.87 24.47
C PRO A 24 -3.40 11.15 24.91
N GLU A 25 -3.31 11.37 26.20
CA GLU A 25 -2.67 12.53 26.83
C GLU A 25 -1.14 12.39 26.95
N SER A 26 -0.60 11.19 26.74
CA SER A 26 0.86 10.99 26.74
C SER A 26 1.47 11.56 25.45
N ILE A 27 2.72 12.01 25.53
CA ILE A 27 3.47 12.53 24.36
C ILE A 27 3.46 11.50 23.23
N ASP A 28 3.69 10.23 23.54
CA ASP A 28 3.66 9.13 22.58
C ASP A 28 2.27 8.89 21.97
N GLY A 29 1.20 9.04 22.77
CA GLY A 29 -0.19 8.94 22.32
C GLY A 29 -0.56 10.11 21.41
N MET A 30 -0.25 11.34 21.82
CA MET A 30 -0.44 12.56 21.03
C MET A 30 0.33 12.48 19.70
N PHE A 31 1.59 12.06 19.72
CA PHE A 31 2.37 11.83 18.50
C PHE A 31 1.67 10.90 17.52
N CYS A 32 1.20 9.75 18.00
CA CYS A 32 0.51 8.77 17.16
C CYS A 32 -0.80 9.32 16.59
N GLN A 33 -1.54 10.11 17.35
CA GLN A 33 -2.82 10.68 16.92
C GLN A 33 -2.61 11.79 15.89
N GLU A 34 -1.69 12.73 16.18
CA GLU A 34 -1.33 13.79 15.24
C GLU A 34 -0.76 13.22 13.93
N LEU A 35 0.10 12.21 14.02
CA LEU A 35 0.61 11.52 12.84
C LEU A 35 -0.50 10.95 11.96
N LYS A 36 -1.52 10.33 12.56
CA LYS A 36 -2.71 9.86 11.83
C LYS A 36 -3.47 11.01 11.17
N THR A 37 -3.62 12.13 11.89
CA THR A 37 -4.30 13.31 11.36
C THR A 37 -3.57 13.88 10.15
N VAL A 38 -2.24 13.99 10.20
CA VAL A 38 -1.42 14.43 9.06
C VAL A 38 -1.61 13.49 7.86
N LEU A 39 -1.49 12.19 8.11
CA LEU A 39 -1.65 11.20 7.06
C LEU A 39 -3.06 11.20 6.45
N LYS A 40 -4.10 11.32 7.27
CA LYS A 40 -5.48 11.37 6.80
C LYS A 40 -5.72 12.58 5.92
N ARG A 41 -5.32 13.77 6.40
CA ARG A 41 -5.52 15.03 5.66
C ARG A 41 -4.84 15.00 4.29
N THR A 42 -3.64 14.45 4.17
CA THR A 42 -2.95 14.34 2.87
C THR A 42 -3.70 13.43 1.90
N ILE A 43 -4.32 12.35 2.41
CA ILE A 43 -5.16 11.46 1.59
C ILE A 43 -6.45 12.17 1.20
N ASP A 44 -7.08 12.90 2.10
CA ASP A 44 -8.34 13.57 1.85
C ASP A 44 -8.14 14.63 0.74
N VAL A 45 -7.08 15.45 0.80
CA VAL A 45 -6.72 16.41 -0.26
C VAL A 45 -6.44 15.69 -1.58
N TRP A 46 -5.75 14.55 -1.56
CA TRP A 46 -5.50 13.76 -2.77
C TRP A 46 -6.80 13.20 -3.38
N ASN A 47 -7.75 12.74 -2.55
CA ASN A 47 -9.07 12.29 -3.01
C ASN A 47 -9.87 13.46 -3.63
N GLU A 48 -9.93 14.60 -2.94
CA GLU A 48 -10.61 15.81 -3.40
C GLU A 48 -10.05 16.31 -4.76
N TYR A 49 -8.74 16.17 -4.97
CA TYR A 49 -8.13 16.46 -6.27
C TYR A 49 -8.64 15.50 -7.36
N HIS A 50 -8.76 14.20 -7.09
CA HIS A 50 -9.27 13.22 -8.06
C HIS A 50 -10.78 13.33 -8.30
N GLU A 51 -11.52 13.93 -7.38
CA GLU A 51 -12.93 14.26 -7.51
C GLU A 51 -13.15 15.60 -8.25
N GLY A 52 -12.06 16.31 -8.58
CA GLY A 52 -12.10 17.57 -9.31
C GLY A 52 -12.42 18.80 -8.46
N THR A 53 -12.47 18.65 -7.13
CA THR A 53 -12.74 19.75 -6.18
C THR A 53 -11.50 20.56 -5.83
N LYS A 54 -10.31 20.00 -6.02
CA LYS A 54 -9.01 20.64 -5.75
C LYS A 54 -8.15 20.70 -7.00
N VAL A 55 -7.22 21.66 -7.02
CA VAL A 55 -6.23 21.82 -8.08
C VAL A 55 -4.86 21.27 -7.66
N PHE A 56 -3.95 21.12 -8.63
CA PHE A 56 -2.61 20.58 -8.38
C PHE A 56 -1.82 21.41 -7.34
N GLU A 57 -2.02 22.74 -7.31
CA GLU A 57 -1.38 23.60 -6.32
C GLU A 57 -1.76 23.25 -4.87
N ASP A 58 -2.97 22.75 -4.65
CA ASP A 58 -3.43 22.33 -3.33
C ASP A 58 -2.69 21.06 -2.84
N LEU A 59 -2.30 20.18 -3.78
CA LEU A 59 -1.46 19.02 -3.45
C LEU A 59 -0.07 19.45 -2.97
N ALA A 60 0.54 20.43 -3.64
CA ALA A 60 1.84 20.99 -3.25
C ALA A 60 1.75 21.63 -1.86
N LYS A 61 0.74 22.47 -1.60
CA LYS A 61 0.49 23.09 -0.29
C LYS A 61 0.27 22.04 0.80
N ALA A 62 -0.50 20.98 0.51
CA ALA A 62 -0.73 19.90 1.44
C ALA A 62 0.55 19.13 1.78
N LYS A 63 1.43 18.93 0.80
CA LYS A 63 2.75 18.32 0.99
C LYS A 63 3.63 19.16 1.89
N GLU A 64 3.78 20.45 1.61
CA GLU A 64 4.57 21.38 2.44
C GLU A 64 4.06 21.41 3.88
N TRP A 65 2.75 21.53 4.05
CA TRP A 65 2.12 21.48 5.37
C TRP A 65 2.43 20.15 6.09
N ALA A 66 2.31 19.02 5.38
CA ALA A 66 2.57 17.71 5.97
C ALA A 66 4.03 17.54 6.38
N ILE A 67 4.98 18.02 5.58
CA ILE A 67 6.41 17.99 5.89
C ILE A 67 6.70 18.85 7.12
N SER A 68 6.20 20.09 7.18
CA SER A 68 6.38 20.98 8.33
C SER A 68 5.84 20.33 9.61
N ARG A 69 4.64 19.77 9.54
CA ARG A 69 4.03 19.11 10.70
C ARG A 69 4.78 17.84 11.12
N MET A 70 5.35 17.09 10.17
CA MET A 70 6.20 15.94 10.48
C MET A 70 7.49 16.34 11.19
N VAL A 71 8.11 17.45 10.80
CA VAL A 71 9.32 17.97 11.48
C VAL A 71 9.00 18.32 12.93
N GLU A 72 7.89 19.03 13.18
CA GLU A 72 7.44 19.35 14.53
C GLU A 72 7.20 18.08 15.36
N LEU A 73 6.51 17.10 14.81
CA LEU A 73 6.24 15.84 15.50
C LEU A 73 7.52 15.05 15.82
N LEU A 74 8.49 15.05 14.90
CA LEU A 74 9.77 14.35 15.12
C LEU A 74 10.68 15.03 16.15
N SER A 75 10.43 16.30 16.49
CA SER A 75 11.15 17.00 17.54
C SER A 75 10.64 16.70 18.96
N LEU A 76 9.49 16.02 19.08
CA LEU A 76 8.94 15.65 20.38
C LEU A 76 9.84 14.63 21.12
N PRO A 77 9.96 14.73 22.46
CA PRO A 77 10.72 13.78 23.27
C PRO A 77 9.99 12.45 23.40
N ILE A 78 10.12 11.59 22.40
CA ILE A 78 9.48 10.29 22.34
C ILE A 78 10.21 9.30 23.25
N GLU A 79 9.50 8.69 24.19
CA GLU A 79 10.06 7.75 25.15
C GLU A 79 9.82 6.28 24.75
N HIS A 80 8.65 5.98 24.23
CA HIS A 80 8.26 4.62 23.94
C HIS A 80 9.05 3.99 22.77
N LYS A 81 9.61 2.81 22.98
CA LYS A 81 10.47 2.08 22.00
C LYS A 81 9.80 1.84 20.65
N ASP A 82 8.53 1.46 20.64
CA ASP A 82 7.82 1.16 19.40
C ASP A 82 7.46 2.44 18.63
N VAL A 83 7.20 3.55 19.33
CA VAL A 83 6.98 4.88 18.73
C VAL A 83 8.28 5.40 18.13
N ARG A 84 9.42 5.27 18.82
CA ARG A 84 10.76 5.60 18.26
C ARG A 84 11.06 4.82 16.98
N ARG A 85 10.60 3.56 16.86
CA ARG A 85 10.73 2.79 15.61
C ARG A 85 9.91 3.39 14.47
N ILE A 86 8.74 3.95 14.77
CA ILE A 86 7.93 4.70 13.80
C ILE A 86 8.68 5.94 13.35
N CYS A 87 9.21 6.76 14.28
CA CYS A 87 10.00 7.95 13.97
C CYS A 87 11.20 7.63 13.07
N LYS A 88 12.02 6.62 13.42
CA LYS A 88 13.16 6.18 12.60
C LYS A 88 12.74 5.78 11.18
N ARG A 89 11.56 5.20 11.03
CA ARG A 89 11.03 4.82 9.72
C ARG A 89 10.56 6.04 8.92
N ILE A 90 9.92 7.01 9.56
CA ILE A 90 9.55 8.28 8.93
C ILE A 90 10.79 9.00 8.41
N ILE A 91 11.83 9.13 9.26
CA ILE A 91 13.09 9.79 8.88
C ILE A 91 13.73 9.06 7.68
N ARG A 92 13.74 7.72 7.67
CA ARG A 92 14.34 6.95 6.58
C ARG A 92 13.62 7.11 5.25
N TYR A 93 12.30 7.25 5.27
CA TYR A 93 11.44 7.25 4.08
C TYR A 93 10.71 8.59 3.89
N ASN A 94 11.24 9.68 4.44
CA ASN A 94 10.61 10.99 4.39
C ASN A 94 10.31 11.47 2.96
N GLN A 95 11.23 11.24 2.03
CA GLN A 95 11.08 11.62 0.63
C GLN A 95 10.03 10.77 -0.11
N GLU A 96 9.87 9.50 0.30
CA GLU A 96 8.97 8.56 -0.37
C GLU A 96 7.53 8.66 0.16
N LEU A 97 7.35 9.18 1.38
CA LEU A 97 6.06 9.14 2.08
C LEU A 97 4.98 9.96 1.36
N PHE A 98 5.34 11.07 0.72
CA PHE A 98 4.43 12.00 0.06
C PHE A 98 4.60 12.08 -1.46
N THR A 99 5.31 11.15 -2.09
CA THR A 99 5.51 11.13 -3.56
C THR A 99 4.20 11.03 -4.34
N PHE A 100 3.14 10.50 -3.73
CA PHE A 100 1.82 10.44 -4.36
C PHE A 100 1.18 11.83 -4.54
N LEU A 101 1.60 12.84 -3.78
CA LEU A 101 1.17 14.23 -3.95
C LEU A 101 1.92 14.93 -5.09
N ASP A 102 3.13 14.47 -5.44
CA ASP A 102 3.91 14.99 -6.57
C ASP A 102 3.44 14.45 -7.92
N ASN A 103 2.87 13.25 -7.90
CA ASN A 103 2.44 12.60 -9.14
C ASN A 103 0.95 12.25 -9.09
N PRO A 104 0.09 13.14 -9.57
CA PRO A 104 -1.35 12.96 -9.53
C PRO A 104 -1.87 11.79 -10.40
N LEU A 105 -1.04 11.28 -11.34
CA LEU A 105 -1.39 10.10 -12.14
C LEU A 105 -1.29 8.79 -11.37
N LEU A 106 -0.66 8.79 -10.20
CA LEU A 106 -0.62 7.63 -9.33
C LEU A 106 -2.00 7.42 -8.68
N ARG A 107 -2.90 6.76 -9.42
CA ARG A 107 -4.16 6.25 -8.85
C ARG A 107 -3.80 5.33 -7.69
N ARG A 108 -4.29 5.57 -6.48
CA ARG A 108 -4.20 4.68 -5.29
C ARG A 108 -3.45 3.34 -5.54
N PRO A 109 -2.24 3.34 -6.13
CA PRO A 109 -1.62 2.11 -6.62
C PRO A 109 -1.30 1.16 -5.48
N ILE A 110 -1.10 1.72 -4.30
CA ILE A 110 -0.65 0.96 -3.14
C ILE A 110 -1.76 0.09 -2.56
N ILE A 111 -2.98 0.64 -2.43
CA ILE A 111 -4.12 -0.14 -1.89
C ILE A 111 -4.59 -1.19 -2.90
N ALA A 112 -4.60 -0.86 -4.19
CA ALA A 112 -4.95 -1.80 -5.25
C ALA A 112 -3.91 -2.93 -5.33
N LEU A 113 -2.62 -2.61 -5.31
CA LEU A 113 -1.53 -3.57 -5.31
C LEU A 113 -1.55 -4.46 -4.06
N GLU A 114 -1.79 -3.88 -2.90
CA GLU A 114 -1.92 -4.63 -1.64
C GLU A 114 -3.10 -5.59 -1.66
N ARG A 115 -4.24 -5.17 -2.20
CA ARG A 115 -5.41 -6.05 -2.39
C ARG A 115 -5.10 -7.21 -3.30
N GLN A 116 -4.34 -6.98 -4.38
CA GLN A 116 -3.92 -8.03 -5.30
C GLN A 116 -2.90 -8.99 -4.69
N LEU A 117 -2.02 -8.49 -3.82
CA LEU A 117 -1.05 -9.33 -3.11
C LEU A 117 -1.66 -10.10 -1.92
N ARG A 118 -2.81 -9.64 -1.40
CA ARG A 118 -3.45 -10.26 -0.23
C ARG A 118 -3.76 -11.75 -0.39
N PRO A 119 -4.29 -12.24 -1.52
CA PRO A 119 -4.51 -13.67 -1.75
C PRO A 119 -3.21 -14.46 -1.63
N LYS A 120 -2.10 -13.96 -2.18
CA LYS A 120 -0.78 -14.60 -2.09
C LYS A 120 -0.28 -14.69 -0.64
N VAL A 121 -0.50 -13.64 0.15
CA VAL A 121 -0.12 -13.63 1.56
C VAL A 121 -0.96 -14.62 2.36
N ILE A 122 -2.26 -14.73 2.06
CA ILE A 122 -3.17 -15.70 2.69
C ILE A 122 -2.75 -17.13 2.31
N MET A 123 -2.55 -17.41 1.03
CA MET A 123 -2.08 -18.70 0.53
C MET A 123 -0.80 -19.13 1.26
N ARG A 124 0.21 -18.25 1.34
CA ARG A 124 1.45 -18.55 2.06
C ARG A 124 1.23 -18.89 3.53
N LYS A 125 0.26 -18.27 4.18
CA LYS A 125 -0.06 -18.57 5.60
C LYS A 125 -0.75 -19.92 5.76
N ILE A 126 -1.61 -20.30 4.81
CA ILE A 126 -2.36 -21.57 4.84
C ILE A 126 -1.45 -22.73 4.44
N THR A 127 -0.62 -22.55 3.40
CA THR A 127 0.24 -23.61 2.85
C THR A 127 1.64 -23.65 3.48
N PHE A 128 1.91 -22.83 4.49
CA PHE A 128 3.23 -22.67 5.12
C PHE A 128 4.35 -22.25 4.15
N GLY A 129 3.97 -21.71 2.97
CA GLY A 129 4.89 -21.26 1.93
C GLY A 129 5.32 -22.34 0.96
N ASN A 130 6.21 -22.00 0.05
CA ASN A 130 6.77 -22.93 -0.91
C ASN A 130 8.01 -23.61 -0.35
N ARG A 131 8.12 -24.93 -0.55
CA ARG A 131 9.25 -25.74 -0.07
C ARG A 131 10.46 -25.71 -1.01
N SER A 132 10.29 -25.23 -2.25
CA SER A 132 11.33 -25.13 -3.27
C SER A 132 11.27 -23.81 -4.03
N SER A 133 12.40 -23.40 -4.62
CA SER A 133 12.47 -22.23 -5.50
C SER A 133 11.62 -22.41 -6.76
N SER A 134 11.59 -23.62 -7.31
CA SER A 134 10.73 -23.97 -8.46
C SER A 134 9.25 -23.83 -8.12
N GLY A 135 8.81 -24.34 -6.96
CA GLY A 135 7.43 -24.16 -6.50
C GLY A 135 7.05 -22.71 -6.28
N ALA A 136 7.99 -21.89 -5.78
CA ALA A 136 7.77 -20.45 -5.63
C ALA A 136 7.60 -19.74 -6.98
N LEU A 137 8.41 -20.11 -7.98
CA LEU A 137 8.33 -19.57 -9.33
C LEU A 137 7.02 -19.96 -10.00
N ASN A 138 6.65 -21.25 -9.97
CA ASN A 138 5.40 -21.73 -10.55
C ASN A 138 4.18 -21.06 -9.93
N GLN A 139 4.17 -20.89 -8.62
CA GLN A 139 3.10 -20.16 -7.93
C GLN A 139 3.05 -18.69 -8.38
N ALA A 140 4.20 -18.02 -8.54
CA ALA A 140 4.26 -16.63 -8.99
C ALA A 140 3.71 -16.47 -10.40
N VAL A 141 4.06 -17.39 -11.32
CA VAL A 141 3.56 -17.42 -12.72
C VAL A 141 2.04 -17.63 -12.73
N MET A 142 1.54 -18.66 -12.04
CA MET A 142 0.11 -18.94 -11.98
C MET A 142 -0.69 -17.76 -11.41
N MET A 143 -0.23 -17.16 -10.34
CA MET A 143 -0.88 -15.99 -9.74
C MET A 143 -0.87 -14.78 -10.69
N SER A 144 0.22 -14.58 -11.44
CA SER A 144 0.32 -13.51 -12.43
C SER A 144 -0.71 -13.68 -13.55
N ILE A 145 -0.84 -14.90 -14.09
CA ILE A 145 -1.81 -15.21 -15.15
C ILE A 145 -3.24 -15.02 -14.66
N ILE A 146 -3.58 -15.57 -13.49
CA ILE A 146 -4.92 -15.45 -12.88
C ILE A 146 -5.27 -13.99 -12.63
N GLN A 147 -4.36 -13.21 -12.01
CA GLN A 147 -4.61 -11.80 -11.72
C GLN A 147 -4.76 -10.96 -13.00
N THR A 148 -3.94 -11.22 -14.00
CA THR A 148 -4.07 -10.56 -15.31
C THR A 148 -5.44 -10.87 -15.95
N GLY A 149 -5.89 -12.12 -15.88
CA GLY A 149 -7.21 -12.51 -16.38
C GLY A 149 -8.35 -11.81 -15.62
N ILE A 150 -8.29 -11.76 -14.28
CA ILE A 150 -9.29 -11.06 -13.46
C ILE A 150 -9.34 -9.57 -13.82
N LEU A 151 -8.19 -8.91 -13.97
CA LEU A 151 -8.12 -7.50 -14.39
C LEU A 151 -8.72 -7.26 -15.76
N ASN A 152 -8.71 -8.28 -16.60
CA ASN A 152 -9.32 -8.28 -17.94
C ASN A 152 -10.77 -8.85 -17.96
N GLY A 153 -11.40 -9.03 -16.80
CA GLY A 153 -12.78 -9.51 -16.70
C GLY A 153 -12.99 -10.99 -17.04
N ILE A 154 -11.91 -11.79 -17.07
CA ILE A 154 -12.00 -13.24 -17.32
C ILE A 154 -12.15 -13.96 -15.99
N GLU A 155 -13.10 -14.87 -15.91
CA GLU A 155 -13.31 -15.69 -14.73
C GLU A 155 -12.10 -16.63 -14.48
N PRO A 156 -11.57 -16.73 -13.25
CA PRO A 156 -10.39 -17.55 -12.91
C PRO A 156 -10.50 -19.01 -13.35
N LEU A 157 -11.70 -19.60 -13.28
CA LEU A 157 -11.94 -20.98 -13.67
C LEU A 157 -11.70 -21.17 -15.18
N ASN A 158 -12.17 -20.23 -16.00
CA ASN A 158 -11.98 -20.27 -17.46
C ASN A 158 -10.51 -20.18 -17.85
N ILE A 159 -9.71 -19.41 -17.08
CA ILE A 159 -8.27 -19.31 -17.28
C ILE A 159 -7.60 -20.67 -16.98
N LEU A 160 -7.96 -21.28 -15.86
CA LEU A 160 -7.41 -22.58 -15.46
C LEU A 160 -7.79 -23.69 -16.45
N LEU A 161 -9.02 -23.70 -16.94
CA LEU A 161 -9.48 -24.63 -17.97
C LEU A 161 -8.71 -24.45 -19.28
N ALA A 162 -8.51 -23.21 -19.72
CA ALA A 162 -7.73 -22.92 -20.93
C ALA A 162 -6.28 -23.40 -20.80
N LEU A 163 -5.66 -23.23 -19.63
CA LEU A 163 -4.30 -23.70 -19.35
C LEU A 163 -4.20 -25.23 -19.27
N SER A 164 -5.27 -25.92 -18.85
CA SER A 164 -5.28 -27.39 -18.77
C SER A 164 -5.45 -28.08 -20.10
N VAL A 165 -6.13 -27.42 -21.06
CA VAL A 165 -6.44 -27.98 -22.39
C VAL A 165 -5.34 -27.73 -23.42
N LYS A 166 -4.67 -26.57 -23.33
CA LYS A 166 -3.54 -26.21 -24.21
C LYS A 166 -2.41 -25.57 -23.40
N PRO A 167 -1.19 -26.14 -23.40
CA PRO A 167 -0.04 -25.44 -22.89
C PRO A 167 0.17 -24.16 -23.71
N LEU A 168 0.13 -22.99 -23.05
CA LEU A 168 0.38 -21.72 -23.71
C LEU A 168 1.83 -21.67 -24.22
N THR A 169 1.99 -21.63 -25.51
CA THR A 169 3.28 -21.45 -26.18
C THR A 169 3.67 -19.97 -26.26
N SER A 170 2.69 -19.04 -26.15
CA SER A 170 2.94 -17.60 -26.08
C SER A 170 1.81 -16.84 -25.36
N LEU A 171 2.14 -15.69 -24.78
CA LEU A 171 1.17 -14.76 -24.15
C LEU A 171 0.16 -14.16 -25.15
N THR A 172 0.42 -14.29 -26.44
CA THR A 172 -0.44 -13.79 -27.53
C THR A 172 -1.67 -14.67 -27.78
N GLU A 173 -1.72 -15.87 -27.21
CA GLU A 173 -2.83 -16.83 -27.36
C GLU A 173 -3.94 -16.65 -26.30
N LEU A 174 -3.77 -15.69 -25.40
CA LEU A 174 -4.87 -15.31 -24.48
C LEU A 174 -6.03 -14.72 -25.30
N PRO A 175 -7.29 -15.07 -24.99
CA PRO A 175 -8.43 -14.55 -25.70
C PRO A 175 -8.42 -13.02 -25.66
N LYS A 176 -8.37 -12.40 -26.85
CA LYS A 176 -8.44 -10.93 -26.98
C LYS A 176 -9.79 -10.48 -26.44
N ILE A 177 -9.75 -9.68 -25.40
CA ILE A 177 -10.94 -9.07 -24.83
C ILE A 177 -11.40 -8.00 -25.79
N ARG A 178 -12.65 -8.10 -26.20
CA ARG A 178 -13.33 -6.98 -26.86
C ARG A 178 -13.43 -5.86 -25.84
N SER A 179 -12.78 -4.74 -26.13
CA SER A 179 -13.02 -3.48 -25.41
C SER A 179 -14.52 -3.15 -25.52
N PRO A 180 -15.15 -2.68 -24.43
CA PRO A 180 -16.53 -2.20 -24.47
C PRO A 180 -16.66 -0.98 -25.38
#